data_1703657747e1966b0e1530d4ddaae404
#
_entry.id   1703657747e1966b0e1530d4ddaae404
#
_cell.length_a   1.000
_cell.length_b   1.000
_cell.length_c   1.000
_cell.angle_alpha   90.00
_cell.angle_beta   90.00
_cell.angle_gamma   90.00
#
_symmetry.space_group_name_H-M   'P 1'
#
loop_
_entity.id
_entity.type
_entity.pdbx_description
1 polymer ?
#
loop_
_entity_poly.entity_id
_entity_poly.type
_entity_poly.pdbx_seq_one_letter_code
_entity_poly.pdbx_strand_id
1 'polypeptide(L)'
;MRSLEFVAPRHLRWHELPSPRVNRPHEAIVAPVAATTCDLDRAVIAGATPFEGPFALGHECVARIVELGSECTDLTVGDLVVVPWHISCGTCARCSLGYPSQCERTPRYAMFGLPLGGHWGGMFAERITVPWADANLRRLPDGVSAAAAAAASDSLTDAYDAVRRGLLLHPAQDVAVLGGLTHGLYACAFAVSLGAADVVYVDRDERRRSIAEGFGAKAVDDPRELGRRRFPVTVDAAGDPRGLVAALEATAPGGHCHSIGIYFKPTPLPLMTMYMDAITFSTGRPDISPHLSDVLRLLQTDSVDPLAAYSDTLAFDDLPEALLELPPKPLVLLD
;
A
#
# COMPACT_ATOMS: atom_id res chain seq x y z
N MET A 1 20.08 16.11 -8.54
CA MET A 1 18.89 15.87 -7.74
C MET A 1 19.19 14.98 -6.57
N ARG A 2 18.45 15.12 -5.47
CA ARG A 2 18.59 14.25 -4.29
C ARG A 2 17.58 13.11 -4.33
N SER A 3 17.99 11.95 -3.85
CA SER A 3 17.16 10.78 -3.59
C SER A 3 17.53 10.21 -2.23
N LEU A 4 16.52 9.87 -1.41
CA LEU A 4 16.76 9.23 -0.12
C LEU A 4 17.19 7.78 -0.33
N GLU A 5 18.30 7.41 0.26
CA GLU A 5 18.88 6.08 0.15
C GLU A 5 18.91 5.38 1.53
N PHE A 6 18.37 4.18 1.58
CA PHE A 6 18.61 3.26 2.68
C PHE A 6 19.99 2.62 2.50
N VAL A 7 20.88 2.80 3.46
CA VAL A 7 22.23 2.26 3.43
C VAL A 7 22.34 0.98 4.24
N ALA A 8 21.78 1.00 5.44
CA ALA A 8 21.73 -0.11 6.38
C ALA A 8 20.63 0.16 7.43
N PRO A 9 20.25 -0.79 8.28
CA PRO A 9 19.34 -0.55 9.38
C PRO A 9 19.70 0.71 10.18
N ARG A 10 18.73 1.59 10.36
CA ARG A 10 18.89 2.88 11.06
C ARG A 10 19.93 3.83 10.43
N HIS A 11 20.23 3.65 9.15
CA HIS A 11 21.14 4.51 8.40
C HIS A 11 20.53 4.89 7.06
N LEU A 12 20.08 6.14 6.95
CA LEU A 12 19.57 6.79 5.75
C LEU A 12 20.52 7.93 5.35
N ARG A 13 20.57 8.25 4.07
CA ARG A 13 21.33 9.42 3.58
C ARG A 13 20.70 9.98 2.30
N TRP A 14 20.98 11.25 2.03
CA TRP A 14 20.78 11.81 0.70
C TRP A 14 21.85 11.30 -0.25
N HIS A 15 21.40 10.87 -1.42
CA HIS A 15 22.28 10.51 -2.54
C HIS A 15 22.10 11.52 -3.67
N GLU A 16 23.17 12.19 -4.05
CA GLU A 16 23.22 13.14 -5.18
C GLU A 16 23.30 12.37 -6.50
N LEU A 17 22.36 12.61 -7.39
CA LEU A 17 22.24 11.97 -8.70
C LEU A 17 22.08 13.02 -9.81
N PRO A 18 22.51 12.74 -11.05
CA PRO A 18 22.11 13.56 -12.19
C PRO A 18 20.59 13.61 -12.31
N SER A 19 20.03 14.76 -12.65
CA SER A 19 18.59 14.85 -12.92
C SER A 19 18.22 13.96 -14.11
N PRO A 20 17.20 13.09 -13.98
CA PRO A 20 16.78 12.23 -15.07
C PRO A 20 16.15 13.05 -16.21
N ARG A 21 16.21 12.49 -17.41
CA ARG A 21 15.53 12.99 -18.61
C ARG A 21 14.80 11.83 -19.26
N VAL A 22 13.80 12.10 -20.04
CA VAL A 22 13.15 11.08 -20.89
C VAL A 22 14.16 10.55 -21.90
N ASN A 23 14.37 9.23 -21.90
CA ASN A 23 15.28 8.52 -22.81
C ASN A 23 14.53 7.57 -23.77
N ARG A 24 13.27 7.25 -23.46
CA ARG A 24 12.42 6.37 -24.27
C ARG A 24 11.06 7.02 -24.52
N PRO A 25 10.43 6.77 -25.67
CA PRO A 25 9.23 7.48 -26.09
C PRO A 25 8.01 7.25 -25.18
N HIS A 26 7.99 6.21 -24.38
CA HIS A 26 6.90 5.85 -23.44
C HIS A 26 7.24 6.12 -21.96
N GLU A 27 8.30 6.88 -21.68
CA GLU A 27 8.70 7.26 -20.32
C GLU A 27 8.10 8.62 -19.91
N ALA A 28 7.96 8.82 -18.61
CA ALA A 28 7.73 10.12 -18.02
C ALA A 28 8.77 10.42 -16.94
N ILE A 29 9.08 11.70 -16.75
CA ILE A 29 9.73 12.18 -15.54
C ILE A 29 8.67 12.86 -14.69
N VAL A 30 8.59 12.45 -13.43
CA VAL A 30 7.66 13.02 -12.46
C VAL A 30 8.42 13.59 -11.26
N ALA A 31 7.88 14.65 -10.66
CA ALA A 31 8.36 15.22 -9.40
C ALA A 31 7.32 14.93 -8.30
N PRO A 32 7.65 14.15 -7.28
CA PRO A 32 6.75 13.94 -6.14
C PRO A 32 6.34 15.27 -5.50
N VAL A 33 5.07 15.39 -5.13
CA VAL A 33 4.51 16.55 -4.41
C VAL A 33 3.95 16.15 -3.04
N ALA A 34 3.54 14.90 -2.88
CA ALA A 34 3.16 14.33 -1.60
C ALA A 34 3.59 12.86 -1.58
N ALA A 35 4.29 12.44 -0.55
CA ALA A 35 4.75 11.07 -0.38
C ALA A 35 4.48 10.58 1.06
N THR A 36 4.52 9.29 1.27
CA THR A 36 4.36 8.69 2.60
C THR A 36 5.11 7.36 2.69
N THR A 37 5.25 6.82 3.90
CA THR A 37 5.79 5.48 4.11
C THR A 37 4.68 4.45 4.21
N CYS A 38 4.94 3.22 3.79
CA CYS A 38 4.12 2.08 4.17
C CYS A 38 4.72 1.34 5.39
N ASP A 39 4.01 0.32 5.87
CA ASP A 39 4.46 -0.49 7.01
C ASP A 39 5.80 -1.20 6.71
N LEU A 40 6.04 -1.53 5.43
CA LEU A 40 7.28 -2.17 4.97
C LEU A 40 8.49 -1.22 5.03
N ASP A 41 8.35 0.06 4.68
CA ASP A 41 9.45 1.04 4.77
C ASP A 41 9.97 1.14 6.22
N ARG A 42 9.04 1.16 7.20
CA ARG A 42 9.39 1.16 8.62
C ARG A 42 10.16 -0.10 9.02
N ALA A 43 9.71 -1.27 8.54
CA ALA A 43 10.38 -2.54 8.80
C ALA A 43 11.78 -2.57 8.18
N VAL A 44 11.95 -2.01 6.97
CA VAL A 44 13.26 -1.85 6.30
C VAL A 44 14.18 -0.96 7.15
N ILE A 45 13.73 0.23 7.52
CA ILE A 45 14.53 1.18 8.32
C ILE A 45 14.90 0.59 9.68
N ALA A 46 13.99 -0.16 10.31
CA ALA A 46 14.24 -0.84 11.58
C ALA A 46 15.17 -2.06 11.46
N GLY A 47 15.48 -2.55 10.26
CA GLY A 47 16.28 -3.75 10.04
C GLY A 47 15.52 -5.05 10.29
N ALA A 48 14.19 -5.03 10.18
CA ALA A 48 13.31 -6.20 10.37
C ALA A 48 13.04 -6.97 9.08
N THR A 49 13.73 -6.64 7.99
CA THR A 49 13.60 -7.28 6.68
C THR A 49 14.93 -7.88 6.21
N PRO A 50 14.94 -8.80 5.24
CA PRO A 50 16.16 -9.35 4.67
C PRO A 50 16.84 -8.44 3.62
N PHE A 51 16.33 -7.23 3.40
CA PHE A 51 16.88 -6.34 2.36
C PHE A 51 18.17 -5.69 2.83
N GLU A 52 19.19 -5.77 1.97
CA GLU A 52 20.50 -5.16 2.18
C GLU A 52 20.65 -3.91 1.29
N GLY A 53 21.16 -2.82 1.87
CA GLY A 53 21.42 -1.58 1.13
C GLY A 53 22.73 -1.62 0.33
N PRO A 54 23.04 -0.57 -0.46
CA PRO A 54 22.24 0.63 -0.60
C PRO A 54 21.15 0.53 -1.67
N PHE A 55 20.00 1.17 -1.44
CA PHE A 55 18.95 1.34 -2.44
C PHE A 55 18.07 2.57 -2.14
N ALA A 56 17.46 3.15 -3.19
CA ALA A 56 16.54 4.27 -3.04
C ALA A 56 15.26 3.84 -2.32
N LEU A 57 14.77 4.66 -1.38
CA LEU A 57 13.65 4.36 -0.50
C LEU A 57 12.36 5.07 -0.96
N GLY A 58 11.22 4.48 -0.58
CA GLY A 58 9.88 5.03 -0.78
C GLY A 58 9.19 4.52 -2.03
N HIS A 59 7.90 4.20 -1.90
CA HIS A 59 7.08 3.65 -2.98
C HIS A 59 5.61 4.11 -2.94
N GLU A 60 5.32 5.18 -2.20
CA GLU A 60 3.99 5.80 -2.14
C GLU A 60 4.09 7.30 -2.42
N CYS A 61 3.53 7.77 -3.54
CA CYS A 61 3.45 9.21 -3.81
C CYS A 61 2.36 9.60 -4.81
N VAL A 62 1.99 10.87 -4.71
CA VAL A 62 1.43 11.67 -5.80
C VAL A 62 2.53 12.56 -6.34
N ALA A 63 2.65 12.63 -7.65
CA ALA A 63 3.69 13.40 -8.31
C ALA A 63 3.12 14.30 -9.42
N ARG A 64 3.87 15.32 -9.81
CA ARG A 64 3.59 16.15 -10.97
C ARG A 64 4.41 15.69 -12.17
N ILE A 65 3.79 15.53 -13.32
CA ILE A 65 4.50 15.22 -14.57
C ILE A 65 5.31 16.45 -14.98
N VAL A 66 6.62 16.27 -15.18
CA VAL A 66 7.53 17.36 -15.62
C VAL A 66 8.07 17.16 -17.03
N GLU A 67 8.12 15.93 -17.52
CA GLU A 67 8.54 15.61 -18.89
C GLU A 67 7.83 14.34 -19.36
N LEU A 68 7.43 14.27 -20.63
CA LEU A 68 6.79 13.11 -21.26
C LEU A 68 7.51 12.70 -22.53
N GLY A 69 7.61 11.39 -22.73
CA GLY A 69 8.02 10.80 -23.99
C GLY A 69 6.96 10.95 -25.08
N SER A 70 7.40 10.90 -26.33
CA SER A 70 6.55 11.19 -27.50
C SER A 70 5.41 10.20 -27.75
N GLU A 71 5.44 9.02 -27.13
CA GLU A 71 4.38 8.01 -27.23
C GLU A 71 3.43 7.98 -26.04
N CYS A 72 3.58 8.87 -25.06
CA CYS A 72 2.60 9.04 -23.98
C CYS A 72 1.40 9.82 -24.53
N THR A 73 0.21 9.23 -24.49
CA THR A 73 -1.00 9.77 -25.15
C THR A 73 -2.08 10.23 -24.19
N ASP A 74 -2.13 9.64 -23.00
CA ASP A 74 -3.21 9.82 -22.02
C ASP A 74 -2.88 10.86 -20.94
N LEU A 75 -1.67 11.41 -20.97
CA LEU A 75 -1.10 12.27 -19.94
C LEU A 75 -0.61 13.60 -20.51
N THR A 76 -0.56 14.63 -19.67
CA THR A 76 -0.08 15.98 -20.03
C THR A 76 0.94 16.45 -18.99
N VAL A 77 1.97 17.19 -19.44
CA VAL A 77 2.91 17.85 -18.53
C VAL A 77 2.14 18.80 -17.61
N GLY A 78 2.41 18.71 -16.32
CA GLY A 78 1.69 19.44 -15.26
C GLY A 78 0.60 18.65 -14.56
N ASP A 79 0.11 17.53 -15.14
CA ASP A 79 -0.85 16.64 -14.46
C ASP A 79 -0.31 16.16 -13.11
N LEU A 80 -1.17 16.15 -12.11
CA LEU A 80 -0.94 15.40 -10.87
C LEU A 80 -1.36 13.95 -11.08
N VAL A 81 -0.48 13.03 -10.69
CA VAL A 81 -0.65 11.59 -10.91
C VAL A 81 -0.28 10.78 -9.67
N VAL A 82 -1.02 9.73 -9.40
CA VAL A 82 -0.59 8.67 -8.48
C VAL A 82 0.37 7.75 -9.22
N VAL A 83 1.47 7.38 -8.57
CA VAL A 83 2.50 6.47 -9.11
C VAL A 83 2.41 5.13 -8.40
N PRO A 84 1.81 4.07 -8.98
CA PRO A 84 1.82 2.73 -8.38
C PRO A 84 3.23 2.25 -8.07
N TRP A 85 3.39 1.54 -6.95
CA TRP A 85 4.69 1.04 -6.51
C TRP A 85 5.35 0.03 -7.49
N HIS A 86 4.53 -0.76 -8.20
CA HIS A 86 5.01 -1.76 -9.16
C HIS A 86 5.29 -1.15 -10.54
N ILE A 87 6.16 -1.78 -11.30
CA ILE A 87 6.51 -1.37 -12.66
C ILE A 87 5.96 -2.39 -13.65
N SER A 88 5.15 -1.92 -14.60
CA SER A 88 4.45 -2.78 -15.55
C SER A 88 4.39 -2.19 -16.95
N CYS A 89 4.33 -3.04 -17.99
CA CYS A 89 4.22 -2.57 -19.37
C CYS A 89 2.77 -2.28 -19.82
N GLY A 90 1.76 -2.67 -19.04
CA GLY A 90 0.34 -2.49 -19.35
C GLY A 90 -0.23 -3.43 -20.43
N THR A 91 0.60 -4.11 -21.24
CA THR A 91 0.15 -4.79 -22.47
C THR A 91 0.50 -6.27 -22.59
N CYS A 92 1.30 -6.85 -21.68
CA CYS A 92 1.55 -8.30 -21.67
C CYS A 92 0.36 -9.09 -21.12
N ALA A 93 0.37 -10.41 -21.28
CA ALA A 93 -0.72 -11.27 -20.86
C ALA A 93 -1.07 -11.09 -19.37
N ARG A 94 -0.07 -10.96 -18.49
CA ARG A 94 -0.30 -10.73 -17.06
C ARG A 94 -0.94 -9.37 -16.77
N CYS A 95 -0.44 -8.31 -17.40
CA CYS A 95 -1.04 -6.98 -17.24
C CYS A 95 -2.49 -6.95 -17.71
N SER A 96 -2.79 -7.56 -18.88
CA SER A 96 -4.14 -7.63 -19.43
C SER A 96 -5.12 -8.46 -18.59
N LEU A 97 -4.60 -9.40 -17.78
CA LEU A 97 -5.38 -10.18 -16.81
C LEU A 97 -5.53 -9.49 -15.45
N GLY A 98 -5.01 -8.26 -15.30
CA GLY A 98 -5.09 -7.51 -14.03
C GLY A 98 -4.00 -7.86 -13.02
N TYR A 99 -2.87 -8.42 -13.47
CA TYR A 99 -1.70 -8.75 -12.63
C TYR A 99 -0.46 -7.93 -13.02
N PRO A 100 -0.49 -6.59 -12.97
CA PRO A 100 0.65 -5.75 -13.34
C PRO A 100 1.87 -5.97 -12.45
N SER A 101 1.72 -6.33 -11.17
CA SER A 101 2.83 -6.68 -10.27
C SER A 101 3.62 -7.91 -10.71
N GLN A 102 3.07 -8.68 -11.65
CA GLN A 102 3.66 -9.89 -12.26
C GLN A 102 3.98 -9.68 -13.76
N CYS A 103 4.26 -8.45 -14.17
CA CYS A 103 4.54 -8.11 -15.57
C CYS A 103 5.63 -8.99 -16.17
N GLU A 104 5.39 -9.52 -17.39
CA GLU A 104 6.32 -10.41 -18.09
C GLU A 104 7.44 -9.68 -18.84
N ARG A 105 7.29 -8.35 -19.04
CA ARG A 105 8.27 -7.51 -19.78
C ARG A 105 9.21 -6.75 -18.84
N THR A 106 9.02 -6.83 -17.54
CA THR A 106 9.93 -6.29 -16.54
C THR A 106 10.67 -7.42 -15.84
N PRO A 107 11.85 -7.18 -15.28
CA PRO A 107 12.46 -8.14 -14.37
C PRO A 107 11.48 -8.52 -13.25
N ARG A 108 11.56 -9.76 -12.81
CA ARG A 108 10.66 -10.26 -11.76
C ARG A 108 10.71 -9.38 -10.52
N TYR A 109 9.52 -9.02 -10.01
CA TYR A 109 9.35 -8.16 -8.83
C TYR A 109 9.78 -6.70 -8.99
N ALA A 110 9.96 -6.19 -10.21
CA ALA A 110 10.32 -4.79 -10.48
C ALA A 110 9.39 -3.82 -9.74
N MET A 111 10.00 -2.92 -8.95
CA MET A 111 9.28 -1.94 -8.15
C MET A 111 10.16 -0.74 -7.79
N PHE A 112 9.52 0.35 -7.39
CA PHE A 112 10.18 1.48 -6.76
C PHE A 112 10.47 1.19 -5.28
N GLY A 113 11.49 1.83 -4.72
CA GLY A 113 11.74 1.91 -3.28
C GLY A 113 12.35 0.65 -2.64
N LEU A 114 12.60 -0.42 -3.40
CA LEU A 114 13.26 -1.63 -2.92
C LEU A 114 14.21 -2.21 -3.97
N PRO A 115 15.23 -3.00 -3.59
CA PRO A 115 16.23 -3.58 -4.51
C PRO A 115 15.68 -4.84 -5.22
N LEU A 116 14.43 -4.79 -5.69
CA LEU A 116 13.76 -5.91 -6.33
C LEU A 116 13.55 -5.66 -7.84
N GLY A 117 13.93 -6.62 -8.65
CA GLY A 117 13.80 -6.54 -10.09
C GLY A 117 14.58 -5.41 -10.76
N GLY A 118 15.65 -4.92 -10.11
CA GLY A 118 16.50 -3.83 -10.62
C GLY A 118 16.52 -2.59 -9.72
N HIS A 119 17.17 -1.53 -10.22
CA HIS A 119 17.29 -0.24 -9.55
C HIS A 119 16.40 0.78 -10.27
N TRP A 120 15.16 0.92 -9.79
CA TRP A 120 14.14 1.77 -10.42
C TRP A 120 14.01 3.15 -9.74
N GLY A 121 14.77 3.40 -8.69
CA GLY A 121 14.63 4.60 -7.86
C GLY A 121 13.64 4.41 -6.72
N GLY A 122 13.41 5.49 -5.98
CA GLY A 122 12.47 5.57 -4.87
C GLY A 122 11.68 6.88 -4.91
N MET A 123 10.56 6.90 -4.22
CA MET A 123 9.64 8.02 -4.28
C MET A 123 9.97 9.17 -3.29
N PHE A 124 10.94 8.96 -2.39
CA PHE A 124 11.56 10.05 -1.63
C PHE A 124 12.73 10.66 -2.43
N ALA A 125 12.39 11.27 -3.56
CA ALA A 125 13.35 11.88 -4.49
C ALA A 125 12.76 13.13 -5.13
N GLU A 126 13.61 14.06 -5.58
CA GLU A 126 13.16 15.25 -6.27
C GLU A 126 12.55 14.93 -7.64
N ARG A 127 12.98 13.85 -8.30
CA ARG A 127 12.45 13.38 -9.58
C ARG A 127 12.56 11.86 -9.72
N ILE A 128 11.64 11.28 -10.48
CA ILE A 128 11.57 9.84 -10.74
C ILE A 128 11.34 9.63 -12.23
N THR A 129 12.04 8.65 -12.82
CA THR A 129 11.73 8.14 -14.15
C THR A 129 10.67 7.06 -14.04
N VAL A 130 9.53 7.23 -14.70
CA VAL A 130 8.45 6.23 -14.74
C VAL A 130 8.42 5.62 -16.14
N PRO A 131 8.79 4.34 -16.31
CA PRO A 131 8.69 3.64 -17.58
C PRO A 131 7.22 3.30 -17.88
N TRP A 132 6.86 3.20 -19.17
CA TRP A 132 5.48 2.95 -19.62
C TRP A 132 4.46 3.82 -18.89
N ALA A 133 4.63 5.14 -19.02
CA ALA A 133 3.92 6.15 -18.25
C ALA A 133 2.39 5.97 -18.27
N ASP A 134 1.78 5.74 -19.43
CA ASP A 134 0.31 5.55 -19.54
C ASP A 134 -0.19 4.30 -18.78
N ALA A 135 0.68 3.30 -18.56
CA ALA A 135 0.35 2.10 -17.77
C ALA A 135 0.59 2.28 -16.26
N ASN A 136 1.59 3.10 -15.89
CA ASN A 136 2.08 3.24 -14.51
C ASN A 136 1.75 4.60 -13.87
N LEU A 137 0.96 5.44 -14.51
CA LEU A 137 0.51 6.70 -13.95
C LEU A 137 -1.01 6.78 -14.03
N ARG A 138 -1.62 7.26 -12.96
CA ARG A 138 -3.06 7.53 -12.93
C ARG A 138 -3.30 8.97 -12.54
N ARG A 139 -3.97 9.74 -13.43
CA ARG A 139 -4.30 11.15 -13.15
C ARG A 139 -5.13 11.25 -11.87
N LEU A 140 -4.75 12.21 -11.02
CA LEU A 140 -5.49 12.54 -9.82
C LEU A 140 -6.80 13.25 -10.21
N PRO A 141 -7.97 12.80 -9.76
CA PRO A 141 -9.24 13.49 -10.05
C PRO A 141 -9.30 14.87 -9.41
N ASP A 142 -10.04 15.78 -10.06
CA ASP A 142 -10.32 17.10 -9.50
C ASP A 142 -11.00 16.97 -8.11
N GLY A 143 -10.58 17.81 -7.18
CA GLY A 143 -11.09 17.84 -5.81
C GLY A 143 -10.36 16.87 -4.85
N VAL A 144 -9.59 15.91 -5.33
CA VAL A 144 -8.77 15.03 -4.48
C VAL A 144 -7.43 15.69 -4.20
N SER A 145 -7.08 15.86 -2.93
CA SER A 145 -5.76 16.41 -2.55
C SER A 145 -4.64 15.40 -2.75
N ALA A 146 -3.44 15.87 -3.11
CA ALA A 146 -2.26 15.03 -3.23
C ALA A 146 -1.94 14.30 -1.90
N ALA A 147 -2.14 14.96 -0.77
CA ALA A 147 -1.97 14.38 0.56
C ALA A 147 -2.90 13.17 0.78
N ALA A 148 -4.20 13.30 0.45
CA ALA A 148 -5.16 12.21 0.60
C ALA A 148 -4.84 11.01 -0.31
N ALA A 149 -4.30 11.27 -1.51
CA ALA A 149 -4.01 10.22 -2.48
C ALA A 149 -2.59 9.65 -2.41
N ALA A 150 -1.69 10.18 -1.57
CA ALA A 150 -0.29 9.72 -1.52
C ALA A 150 -0.18 8.22 -1.24
N ALA A 151 -0.98 7.70 -0.32
CA ALA A 151 -1.01 6.27 0.03
C ALA A 151 -1.72 5.38 -1.03
N ALA A 152 -2.37 5.96 -2.05
CA ALA A 152 -3.07 5.19 -3.08
C ALA A 152 -2.12 4.42 -4.01
N SER A 153 -0.83 4.78 -4.00
CA SER A 153 0.23 4.05 -4.72
C SER A 153 0.43 2.62 -4.22
N ASP A 154 0.06 2.33 -2.97
CA ASP A 154 0.26 1.04 -2.30
C ASP A 154 -0.80 0.79 -1.23
N SER A 155 -0.53 1.18 0.02
CA SER A 155 -1.24 0.72 1.22
C SER A 155 -2.75 0.96 1.20
N LEU A 156 -3.20 2.08 0.65
CA LEU A 156 -4.62 2.39 0.55
C LEU A 156 -5.33 1.47 -0.46
N THR A 157 -4.70 1.25 -1.64
CA THR A 157 -5.28 0.40 -2.69
C THR A 157 -5.21 -1.09 -2.35
N ASP A 158 -4.14 -1.53 -1.68
CA ASP A 158 -4.03 -2.90 -1.18
C ASP A 158 -5.12 -3.23 -0.15
N ALA A 159 -5.33 -2.34 0.82
CA ALA A 159 -6.39 -2.47 1.81
C ALA A 159 -7.78 -2.52 1.17
N TYR A 160 -8.02 -1.69 0.13
CA TYR A 160 -9.26 -1.73 -0.66
C TYR A 160 -9.47 -3.10 -1.31
N ASP A 161 -8.47 -3.63 -2.02
CA ASP A 161 -8.61 -4.90 -2.74
C ASP A 161 -8.78 -6.08 -1.77
N ALA A 162 -8.09 -6.07 -0.63
CA ALA A 162 -8.23 -7.10 0.40
C ALA A 162 -9.66 -7.23 0.90
N VAL A 163 -10.30 -6.11 1.23
CA VAL A 163 -11.69 -6.08 1.69
C VAL A 163 -12.67 -6.39 0.55
N ARG A 164 -12.45 -5.77 -0.61
CA ARG A 164 -13.30 -5.97 -1.80
C ARG A 164 -13.40 -7.43 -2.20
N ARG A 165 -12.28 -8.17 -2.20
CA ARG A 165 -12.27 -9.62 -2.51
C ARG A 165 -13.20 -10.40 -1.61
N GLY A 166 -13.14 -10.15 -0.31
CA GLY A 166 -14.01 -10.81 0.66
C GLY A 166 -15.48 -10.43 0.48
N LEU A 167 -15.79 -9.14 0.35
CA LEU A 167 -17.16 -8.65 0.20
C LEU A 167 -17.80 -8.99 -1.16
N LEU A 168 -17.02 -9.23 -2.22
CA LEU A 168 -17.56 -9.77 -3.47
C LEU A 168 -18.07 -11.22 -3.32
N LEU A 169 -17.43 -12.01 -2.46
CA LEU A 169 -17.84 -13.38 -2.15
C LEU A 169 -18.96 -13.42 -1.10
N HIS A 170 -18.95 -12.46 -0.18
CA HIS A 170 -19.83 -12.37 0.98
C HIS A 170 -20.42 -10.95 1.11
N PRO A 171 -21.35 -10.54 0.22
CA PRO A 171 -21.87 -9.18 0.20
C PRO A 171 -22.56 -8.78 1.49
N ALA A 172 -22.29 -7.55 1.96
CA ALA A 172 -22.90 -6.96 3.17
C ALA A 172 -22.78 -7.84 4.43
N GLN A 173 -21.68 -8.61 4.53
CA GLN A 173 -21.40 -9.44 5.71
C GLN A 173 -20.44 -8.72 6.67
N ASP A 174 -20.28 -9.31 7.86
CA ASP A 174 -19.36 -8.83 8.88
C ASP A 174 -17.92 -9.02 8.44
N VAL A 175 -17.08 -8.02 8.75
CA VAL A 175 -15.64 -8.03 8.48
C VAL A 175 -14.85 -7.91 9.78
N ALA A 176 -13.83 -8.76 9.97
CA ALA A 176 -12.83 -8.55 11.01
C ALA A 176 -11.48 -8.23 10.39
N VAL A 177 -10.79 -7.23 10.92
CA VAL A 177 -9.45 -6.81 10.53
C VAL A 177 -8.51 -6.99 11.72
N LEU A 178 -7.43 -7.76 11.54
CA LEU A 178 -6.50 -8.09 12.61
C LEU A 178 -5.14 -7.40 12.40
N GLY A 179 -4.85 -6.44 13.25
CA GLY A 179 -3.58 -5.71 13.28
C GLY A 179 -3.36 -4.78 12.09
N GLY A 180 -2.09 -4.48 11.86
CA GLY A 180 -1.63 -3.60 10.80
C GLY A 180 -1.61 -2.13 11.22
N LEU A 181 -0.51 -1.45 10.88
CA LEU A 181 -0.35 -0.05 11.22
C LEU A 181 -1.26 0.82 10.33
N THR A 182 -1.04 0.80 9.03
CA THR A 182 -1.82 1.61 8.07
C THR A 182 -2.75 0.76 7.22
N HIS A 183 -2.32 -0.37 6.73
CA HIS A 183 -3.16 -1.28 5.94
C HIS A 183 -4.39 -1.74 6.71
N GLY A 184 -4.25 -2.09 8.01
CA GLY A 184 -5.39 -2.49 8.84
C GLY A 184 -6.39 -1.36 9.05
N LEU A 185 -5.92 -0.13 9.29
CA LEU A 185 -6.79 1.04 9.44
C LEU A 185 -7.56 1.35 8.15
N TYR A 186 -6.87 1.33 7.00
CA TYR A 186 -7.51 1.54 5.71
C TYR A 186 -8.47 0.41 5.35
N ALA A 187 -8.17 -0.84 5.72
CA ALA A 187 -9.09 -1.96 5.55
C ALA A 187 -10.40 -1.74 6.33
N CYS A 188 -10.34 -1.20 7.55
CA CYS A 188 -11.54 -0.81 8.31
C CYS A 188 -12.35 0.27 7.59
N ALA A 189 -11.70 1.34 7.12
CA ALA A 189 -12.35 2.42 6.40
C ALA A 189 -13.05 1.91 5.14
N PHE A 190 -12.37 1.07 4.34
CA PHE A 190 -12.98 0.47 3.15
C PHE A 190 -14.07 -0.55 3.47
N ALA A 191 -13.94 -1.34 4.53
CA ALA A 191 -15.01 -2.27 4.92
C ALA A 191 -16.31 -1.52 5.23
N VAL A 192 -16.24 -0.42 5.96
CA VAL A 192 -17.38 0.45 6.24
C VAL A 192 -17.91 1.08 4.94
N SER A 193 -17.03 1.69 4.14
CA SER A 193 -17.41 2.37 2.88
C SER A 193 -18.02 1.43 1.85
N LEU A 194 -17.60 0.17 1.79
CA LEU A 194 -18.12 -0.86 0.89
C LEU A 194 -19.37 -1.57 1.43
N GLY A 195 -19.91 -1.16 2.58
CA GLY A 195 -21.17 -1.62 3.11
C GLY A 195 -21.12 -2.95 3.85
N ALA A 196 -20.01 -3.24 4.55
CA ALA A 196 -19.99 -4.33 5.52
C ALA A 196 -21.08 -4.12 6.60
N ALA A 197 -21.75 -5.20 7.05
CA ALA A 197 -22.79 -5.09 8.07
C ALA A 197 -22.25 -4.66 9.44
N ASP A 198 -21.07 -5.17 9.79
CA ASP A 198 -20.32 -4.77 10.99
C ASP A 198 -18.83 -4.91 10.70
N VAL A 199 -18.02 -4.02 11.27
CA VAL A 199 -16.57 -4.06 11.12
C VAL A 199 -15.93 -4.10 12.49
N VAL A 200 -15.07 -5.09 12.75
CA VAL A 200 -14.32 -5.22 14.00
C VAL A 200 -12.84 -5.16 13.73
N TYR A 201 -12.17 -4.23 14.39
CA TYR A 201 -10.71 -4.08 14.36
C TYR A 201 -10.10 -4.65 15.64
N VAL A 202 -9.04 -5.45 15.49
CA VAL A 202 -8.33 -6.05 16.61
C VAL A 202 -6.90 -5.53 16.64
N ASP A 203 -6.57 -4.69 17.61
CA ASP A 203 -5.20 -4.17 17.78
C ASP A 203 -4.93 -3.74 19.22
N ARG A 204 -3.73 -3.98 19.73
CA ARG A 204 -3.32 -3.60 21.10
C ARG A 204 -3.07 -2.12 21.28
N ASP A 205 -2.77 -1.41 20.22
CA ASP A 205 -2.48 0.02 20.24
C ASP A 205 -3.79 0.83 20.34
N GLU A 206 -3.96 1.59 21.43
CA GLU A 206 -5.16 2.37 21.69
C GLU A 206 -5.38 3.47 20.65
N ARG A 207 -4.32 4.14 20.18
CA ARG A 207 -4.43 5.17 19.13
C ARG A 207 -4.97 4.58 17.85
N ARG A 208 -4.49 3.41 17.43
CA ARG A 208 -4.98 2.74 16.23
C ARG A 208 -6.43 2.31 16.38
N ARG A 209 -6.82 1.78 17.55
CA ARG A 209 -8.24 1.46 17.83
C ARG A 209 -9.12 2.71 17.73
N SER A 210 -8.71 3.82 18.30
CA SER A 210 -9.45 5.10 18.22
C SER A 210 -9.60 5.60 16.77
N ILE A 211 -8.57 5.45 15.93
CA ILE A 211 -8.64 5.79 14.51
C ILE A 211 -9.64 4.87 13.78
N ALA A 212 -9.59 3.56 14.03
CA ALA A 212 -10.52 2.60 13.44
C ALA A 212 -11.98 2.88 13.86
N GLU A 213 -12.21 3.26 15.12
CA GLU A 213 -13.51 3.70 15.59
C GLU A 213 -13.98 4.99 14.89
N GLY A 214 -13.07 5.90 14.62
CA GLY A 214 -13.33 7.10 13.81
C GLY A 214 -13.78 6.78 12.39
N PHE A 215 -13.34 5.67 11.82
CA PHE A 215 -13.82 5.16 10.54
C PHE A 215 -15.15 4.38 10.64
N GLY A 216 -15.69 4.18 11.84
CA GLY A 216 -16.95 3.47 12.08
C GLY A 216 -16.80 1.98 12.40
N ALA A 217 -15.58 1.48 12.61
CA ALA A 217 -15.36 0.12 13.09
C ALA A 217 -15.57 0.06 14.63
N LYS A 218 -15.89 -1.12 15.13
CA LYS A 218 -15.73 -1.46 16.55
C LYS A 218 -14.30 -1.92 16.78
N ALA A 219 -13.68 -1.56 17.89
CA ALA A 219 -12.32 -1.96 18.17
C ALA A 219 -12.18 -2.72 19.49
N VAL A 220 -11.32 -3.75 19.48
CA VAL A 220 -10.98 -4.56 20.65
C VAL A 220 -9.46 -4.72 20.73
N ASP A 221 -8.91 -4.98 21.91
CA ASP A 221 -7.45 -5.04 22.10
C ASP A 221 -6.86 -6.45 21.90
N ASP A 222 -7.67 -7.49 22.03
CA ASP A 222 -7.22 -8.89 21.95
C ASP A 222 -8.19 -9.74 21.11
N PRO A 223 -7.70 -10.64 20.24
CA PRO A 223 -8.56 -11.54 19.48
C PRO A 223 -9.50 -12.39 20.33
N ARG A 224 -9.14 -12.66 21.59
CA ARG A 224 -10.00 -13.43 22.54
C ARG A 224 -11.32 -12.72 22.83
N GLU A 225 -11.39 -11.41 22.68
CA GLU A 225 -12.63 -10.63 22.86
C GLU A 225 -13.64 -10.88 21.74
N LEU A 226 -13.20 -11.40 20.59
CA LEU A 226 -14.12 -11.88 19.55
C LEU A 226 -14.96 -13.09 20.04
N GLY A 227 -14.50 -13.80 21.07
CA GLY A 227 -15.20 -14.91 21.67
C GLY A 227 -15.45 -16.06 20.67
N ARG A 228 -16.74 -16.41 20.49
CA ARG A 228 -17.16 -17.41 19.49
C ARG A 228 -17.63 -16.81 18.18
N ARG A 229 -17.56 -15.48 18.02
CA ARG A 229 -17.96 -14.82 16.79
C ARG A 229 -17.02 -15.25 15.66
N ARG A 230 -17.60 -15.50 14.49
CA ARG A 230 -16.89 -15.82 13.27
C ARG A 230 -17.34 -14.85 12.19
N PHE A 231 -16.42 -14.47 11.33
CA PHE A 231 -16.61 -13.44 10.31
C PHE A 231 -16.52 -14.06 8.92
N PRO A 232 -17.51 -13.88 8.05
CA PRO A 232 -17.42 -14.33 6.66
C PRO A 232 -16.24 -13.74 5.90
N VAL A 233 -15.78 -12.54 6.30
CA VAL A 233 -14.60 -11.87 5.74
C VAL A 233 -13.64 -11.53 6.86
N THR A 234 -12.38 -11.95 6.74
CA THR A 234 -11.30 -11.55 7.64
C THR A 234 -10.11 -11.01 6.84
N VAL A 235 -9.45 -10.00 7.38
CA VAL A 235 -8.23 -9.42 6.82
C VAL A 235 -7.13 -9.54 7.88
N ASP A 236 -6.04 -10.25 7.54
CA ASP A 236 -4.82 -10.23 8.32
C ASP A 236 -3.89 -9.14 7.80
N ALA A 237 -3.67 -8.13 8.61
CA ALA A 237 -2.72 -7.05 8.36
C ALA A 237 -1.59 -7.01 9.40
N ALA A 238 -1.54 -8.01 10.30
CA ALA A 238 -0.63 -7.99 11.44
C ALA A 238 0.85 -8.19 11.08
N GLY A 239 1.16 -8.92 9.99
CA GLY A 239 2.54 -9.30 9.65
C GLY A 239 3.22 -10.16 10.74
N ASP A 240 2.45 -10.76 11.64
CA ASP A 240 2.87 -11.63 12.73
C ASP A 240 2.14 -12.99 12.63
N PRO A 241 2.85 -14.13 12.73
CA PRO A 241 2.24 -15.46 12.62
C PRO A 241 1.04 -15.71 13.54
N ARG A 242 1.03 -15.12 14.74
CA ARG A 242 -0.09 -15.27 15.67
C ARG A 242 -1.31 -14.47 15.22
N GLY A 243 -1.09 -13.29 14.64
CA GLY A 243 -2.15 -12.48 14.04
C GLY A 243 -2.81 -13.21 12.88
N LEU A 244 -2.01 -13.79 11.97
CA LEU A 244 -2.53 -14.59 10.85
C LEU A 244 -3.34 -15.80 11.33
N VAL A 245 -2.84 -16.55 12.32
CA VAL A 245 -3.58 -17.69 12.87
C VAL A 245 -4.90 -17.22 13.49
N ALA A 246 -4.88 -16.12 14.25
CA ALA A 246 -6.09 -15.55 14.84
C ALA A 246 -7.11 -15.10 13.78
N ALA A 247 -6.65 -14.53 12.66
CA ALA A 247 -7.51 -14.15 11.54
C ALA A 247 -8.18 -15.38 10.91
N LEU A 248 -7.40 -16.44 10.66
CA LEU A 248 -7.91 -17.69 10.11
C LEU A 248 -8.89 -18.38 11.07
N GLU A 249 -8.61 -18.38 12.37
CA GLU A 249 -9.51 -18.94 13.38
C GLU A 249 -10.77 -18.10 13.60
N ALA A 250 -10.73 -16.79 13.34
CA ALA A 250 -11.89 -15.91 13.38
C ALA A 250 -12.74 -16.00 12.09
N THR A 251 -12.24 -16.63 11.03
CA THR A 251 -12.97 -16.80 9.77
C THR A 251 -14.13 -17.79 9.93
N ALA A 252 -15.31 -17.43 9.45
CA ALA A 252 -16.50 -18.27 9.49
C ALA A 252 -16.36 -19.47 8.53
N PRO A 253 -17.07 -20.60 8.78
CA PRO A 253 -17.15 -21.70 7.81
C PRO A 253 -17.57 -21.19 6.42
N GLY A 254 -16.83 -21.59 5.39
CA GLY A 254 -17.00 -21.10 4.02
C GLY A 254 -16.54 -19.67 3.78
N GLY A 255 -15.96 -18.99 4.77
CA GLY A 255 -15.52 -17.60 4.69
C GLY A 255 -14.19 -17.42 3.95
N HIS A 256 -13.81 -16.16 3.78
CA HIS A 256 -12.60 -15.74 3.09
C HIS A 256 -11.68 -14.94 4.02
N CYS A 257 -10.43 -15.38 4.15
CA CYS A 257 -9.36 -14.67 4.82
C CYS A 257 -8.35 -14.15 3.78
N HIS A 258 -8.13 -12.84 3.74
CA HIS A 258 -7.04 -12.25 2.95
C HIS A 258 -5.93 -11.76 3.86
N SER A 259 -4.68 -12.17 3.58
CA SER A 259 -3.50 -11.68 4.30
C SER A 259 -2.75 -10.65 3.45
N ILE A 260 -2.70 -9.43 3.95
CA ILE A 260 -1.84 -8.33 3.48
C ILE A 260 -0.44 -8.46 4.08
N GLY A 261 -0.32 -9.15 5.23
CA GLY A 261 0.92 -9.32 5.97
C GLY A 261 2.04 -9.94 5.14
N ILE A 262 3.26 -9.40 5.25
CA ILE A 262 4.45 -9.93 4.61
C ILE A 262 5.21 -10.81 5.59
N TYR A 263 5.38 -12.10 5.23
CA TYR A 263 6.05 -13.11 6.06
C TYR A 263 7.38 -13.51 5.42
N PHE A 264 8.50 -13.03 5.96
CA PHE A 264 9.85 -13.34 5.46
C PHE A 264 10.36 -14.74 5.87
N LYS A 265 9.62 -15.44 6.73
CA LYS A 265 9.95 -16.80 7.20
C LYS A 265 8.77 -17.73 6.99
N PRO A 266 9.01 -19.05 6.81
CA PRO A 266 7.93 -20.03 6.78
C PRO A 266 7.04 -19.91 8.02
N THR A 267 5.73 -19.79 7.78
CA THR A 267 4.73 -19.59 8.83
C THR A 267 3.77 -20.78 8.87
N PRO A 268 3.59 -21.46 9.99
CA PRO A 268 2.63 -22.55 10.10
C PRO A 268 1.21 -22.02 10.03
N LEU A 269 0.34 -22.72 9.31
CA LEU A 269 -1.08 -22.42 9.19
C LEU A 269 -1.92 -23.51 9.90
N PRO A 270 -3.11 -23.17 10.43
CA PRO A 270 -4.03 -24.11 11.06
C PRO A 270 -4.82 -24.90 9.98
N LEU A 271 -4.10 -25.66 9.14
CA LEU A 271 -4.68 -26.30 7.95
C LEU A 271 -5.85 -27.25 8.27
N MET A 272 -5.87 -27.91 9.43
CA MET A 272 -7.00 -28.78 9.81
C MET A 272 -8.26 -27.96 10.05
N THR A 273 -8.17 -26.83 10.76
CA THR A 273 -9.30 -25.89 10.95
C THR A 273 -9.78 -25.34 9.61
N MET A 274 -8.85 -24.90 8.77
CA MET A 274 -9.18 -24.38 7.44
C MET A 274 -9.89 -25.42 6.58
N TYR A 275 -9.45 -26.70 6.64
CA TYR A 275 -10.09 -27.80 5.91
C TYR A 275 -11.50 -28.09 6.43
N MET A 276 -11.67 -28.18 7.75
CA MET A 276 -12.96 -28.50 8.36
C MET A 276 -14.00 -27.41 8.13
N ASP A 277 -13.56 -26.14 8.14
CA ASP A 277 -14.44 -24.98 7.98
C ASP A 277 -14.49 -24.48 6.51
N ALA A 278 -13.84 -25.17 5.57
CA ALA A 278 -13.79 -24.81 4.15
C ALA A 278 -13.35 -23.34 3.92
N ILE A 279 -12.34 -22.87 4.67
CA ILE A 279 -11.85 -21.49 4.61
C ILE A 279 -11.07 -21.27 3.30
N THR A 280 -11.44 -20.21 2.58
CA THR A 280 -10.62 -19.70 1.48
C THR A 280 -9.57 -18.74 2.02
N PHE A 281 -8.29 -19.01 1.76
CA PHE A 281 -7.17 -18.16 2.12
C PHE A 281 -6.51 -17.58 0.86
N SER A 282 -6.23 -16.30 0.87
CA SER A 282 -5.49 -15.62 -0.20
C SER A 282 -4.44 -14.67 0.36
N THR A 283 -3.34 -14.54 -0.36
CA THR A 283 -2.26 -13.59 -0.09
C THR A 283 -1.51 -13.30 -1.38
N GLY A 284 -0.83 -12.18 -1.47
CA GLY A 284 -0.05 -11.83 -2.66
C GLY A 284 0.45 -10.40 -2.61
N ARG A 285 1.33 -10.06 -3.57
CA ARG A 285 1.70 -8.66 -3.81
C ARG A 285 0.50 -7.95 -4.43
N PRO A 286 0.13 -6.76 -3.96
CA PRO A 286 -1.04 -6.06 -4.46
C PRO A 286 -0.87 -5.61 -5.91
N ASP A 287 -1.94 -5.71 -6.68
CA ASP A 287 -2.04 -5.16 -8.04
C ASP A 287 -2.77 -3.82 -7.99
N ILE A 288 -2.01 -2.72 -7.94
CA ILE A 288 -2.55 -1.38 -7.67
C ILE A 288 -3.36 -0.84 -8.87
N SER A 289 -2.77 -0.86 -10.06
CA SER A 289 -3.34 -0.19 -11.25
C SER A 289 -4.78 -0.59 -11.57
N PRO A 290 -5.21 -1.86 -11.43
CA PRO A 290 -6.59 -2.27 -11.70
C PRO A 290 -7.64 -1.65 -10.76
N HIS A 291 -7.25 -1.31 -9.54
CA HIS A 291 -8.16 -0.86 -8.49
C HIS A 291 -8.05 0.64 -8.20
N LEU A 292 -6.99 1.28 -8.69
CA LEU A 292 -6.67 2.66 -8.36
C LEU A 292 -7.77 3.65 -8.74
N SER A 293 -8.46 3.44 -9.87
CA SER A 293 -9.56 4.32 -10.28
C SER A 293 -10.76 4.25 -9.31
N ASP A 294 -11.06 3.07 -8.75
CA ASP A 294 -12.13 2.93 -7.76
C ASP A 294 -11.76 3.61 -6.44
N VAL A 295 -10.50 3.42 -5.99
CA VAL A 295 -9.99 4.08 -4.78
C VAL A 295 -10.04 5.60 -4.93
N LEU A 296 -9.55 6.15 -6.04
CA LEU A 296 -9.58 7.59 -6.28
C LEU A 296 -11.00 8.15 -6.34
N ARG A 297 -11.98 7.40 -6.88
CA ARG A 297 -13.38 7.78 -6.86
C ARG A 297 -13.95 7.81 -5.44
N LEU A 298 -13.58 6.85 -4.57
CA LEU A 298 -14.01 6.85 -3.16
C LEU A 298 -13.41 8.03 -2.39
N LEU A 299 -12.17 8.44 -2.70
CA LEU A 299 -11.59 9.68 -2.17
C LEU A 299 -12.33 10.92 -2.68
N GLN A 300 -12.66 10.96 -3.96
CA GLN A 300 -13.36 12.10 -4.57
C GLN A 300 -14.77 12.31 -4.00
N THR A 301 -15.40 11.25 -3.53
CA THR A 301 -16.74 11.30 -2.91
C THR A 301 -16.71 11.39 -1.38
N ASP A 302 -15.53 11.64 -0.79
CA ASP A 302 -15.31 11.69 0.67
C ASP A 302 -15.84 10.43 1.41
N SER A 303 -15.90 9.30 0.71
CA SER A 303 -16.37 8.03 1.29
C SER A 303 -15.34 7.39 2.22
N VAL A 304 -14.08 7.78 2.10
CA VAL A 304 -12.95 7.39 2.95
C VAL A 304 -12.06 8.61 3.16
N ASP A 305 -11.72 8.89 4.41
CA ASP A 305 -10.73 9.93 4.78
C ASP A 305 -9.39 9.29 5.18
N PRO A 306 -8.41 9.15 4.27
CA PRO A 306 -7.13 8.54 4.59
C PRO A 306 -6.25 9.44 5.47
N LEU A 307 -6.55 10.74 5.57
CA LEU A 307 -5.76 11.69 6.35
C LEU A 307 -5.81 11.38 7.86
N ALA A 308 -6.89 10.78 8.33
CA ALA A 308 -7.03 10.38 9.73
C ALA A 308 -5.98 9.34 10.19
N ALA A 309 -5.39 8.58 9.27
CA ALA A 309 -4.34 7.60 9.57
C ALA A 309 -2.93 8.21 9.58
N TYR A 310 -2.73 9.42 9.08
CA TYR A 310 -1.42 10.06 9.12
C TYR A 310 -1.03 10.49 10.54
N SER A 311 0.27 10.38 10.85
CA SER A 311 0.79 10.72 12.17
C SER A 311 1.31 12.16 12.24
N ASP A 312 2.16 12.54 11.30
CA ASP A 312 2.92 13.78 11.29
C ASP A 312 3.09 14.28 9.86
N THR A 313 3.37 15.56 9.70
CA THR A 313 3.85 16.12 8.42
C THR A 313 5.35 16.37 8.55
N LEU A 314 6.14 15.84 7.62
CA LEU A 314 7.58 15.97 7.59
C LEU A 314 8.00 16.84 6.41
N ALA A 315 9.02 17.67 6.61
CA ALA A 315 9.70 18.34 5.51
C ALA A 315 10.61 17.36 4.75
N PHE A 316 10.71 17.52 3.44
CA PHE A 316 11.54 16.65 2.60
C PHE A 316 13.01 16.65 3.06
N ASP A 317 13.55 17.81 3.42
CA ASP A 317 14.95 17.94 3.83
C ASP A 317 15.29 17.17 5.11
N ASP A 318 14.32 16.98 6.01
CA ASP A 318 14.51 16.34 7.32
C ASP A 318 14.34 14.80 7.27
N LEU A 319 14.00 14.23 6.11
CA LEU A 319 13.67 12.80 6.00
C LEU A 319 14.74 11.84 6.55
N PRO A 320 16.07 12.04 6.30
CA PRO A 320 17.06 11.10 6.81
C PRO A 320 17.01 10.91 8.32
N GLU A 321 16.78 11.98 9.07
CA GLU A 321 16.73 11.98 10.53
C GLU A 321 15.32 11.63 11.04
N ALA A 322 14.28 12.26 10.46
CA ALA A 322 12.90 12.11 10.91
C ALA A 322 12.37 10.67 10.75
N LEU A 323 12.73 9.98 9.68
CA LEU A 323 12.31 8.59 9.47
C LEU A 323 13.01 7.59 10.41
N LEU A 324 14.13 7.95 11.04
CA LEU A 324 14.78 7.12 12.05
C LEU A 324 13.94 7.01 13.34
N GLU A 325 13.07 7.97 13.60
CA GLU A 325 12.11 7.90 14.73
C GLU A 325 10.96 6.91 14.46
N LEU A 326 10.90 6.36 13.25
CA LEU A 326 9.89 5.41 12.80
C LEU A 326 8.45 5.91 13.01
N PRO A 327 8.10 7.11 12.53
CA PRO A 327 6.74 7.63 12.68
C PRO A 327 5.73 6.65 12.03
N PRO A 328 4.52 6.51 12.59
CA PRO A 328 3.57 5.50 12.11
C PRO A 328 3.19 5.63 10.64
N LYS A 329 2.76 6.81 10.21
CA LYS A 329 2.42 7.12 8.82
C LYS A 329 2.67 8.61 8.57
N PRO A 330 3.90 9.03 8.33
CA PRO A 330 4.19 10.43 8.06
C PRO A 330 3.71 10.83 6.66
N LEU A 331 3.18 12.04 6.55
CA LEU A 331 2.98 12.72 5.28
C LEU A 331 4.21 13.58 4.96
N VAL A 332 4.78 13.40 3.79
CA VAL A 332 5.91 14.21 3.29
C VAL A 332 5.38 15.11 2.20
N LEU A 333 5.48 16.41 2.38
CA LEU A 333 5.15 17.40 1.36
C LEU A 333 6.43 17.88 0.70
N LEU A 334 6.42 17.90 -0.64
CA LEU A 334 7.51 18.39 -1.47
C LEU A 334 6.99 19.62 -2.24
N ASP A 335 7.65 20.75 -2.07
CA ASP A 335 7.33 22.02 -2.72
C ASP A 335 7.80 22.04 -4.19
#